data_756c5a0811acf8d55a6579bd8cc28bd9
#
_entry.id   756c5a0811acf8d55a6579bd8cc28bd9
#
_cell.length_a   1.000
_cell.length_b   1.000
_cell.length_c   1.000
_cell.angle_alpha   90.00
_cell.angle_beta   90.00
_cell.angle_gamma   90.00
#
_symmetry.space_group_name_H-M   'P 1'
#
loop_
_entity.id
_entity.type
_entity.pdbx_description
1 polymer ?
#
loop_
_entity_poly.entity_id
_entity_poly.type
_entity_poly.pdbx_seq_one_letter_code
_entity_poly.pdbx_strand_id
1 'polypeptide(L)'
;QEWADVDFWGNELTLHASEHKLDNERHDVDMGNVSVPHFGVHLSRKDFDALKQRLKDNGTKYYDEPYLRFKGTKYEQETFFVKDPNENILEIKTLTANPD
;
A
#
# COMPACT_ATOMS: atom_id res chain seq x y z
N GLN A 1 -15.12 13.33 18.80
CA GLN A 1 -14.52 12.01 18.71
C GLN A 1 -13.19 12.06 17.99
N GLU A 2 -12.20 11.43 18.57
CA GLU A 2 -10.82 11.57 18.09
C GLU A 2 -10.28 10.30 17.42
N TRP A 3 -11.16 9.41 17.02
CA TRP A 3 -10.76 8.19 16.33
C TRP A 3 -11.85 7.73 15.37
N ALA A 4 -11.47 6.91 14.42
CA ALA A 4 -12.40 6.33 13.46
C ALA A 4 -11.93 4.92 13.08
N ASP A 5 -12.89 4.03 12.89
CA ASP A 5 -12.60 2.69 12.39
C ASP A 5 -12.91 2.62 10.89
N VAL A 6 -12.02 2.01 10.15
CA VAL A 6 -12.13 1.86 8.70
C VAL A 6 -12.10 0.38 8.37
N ASP A 7 -12.99 -0.04 7.49
CA ASP A 7 -12.93 -1.39 6.93
C ASP A 7 -11.81 -1.42 5.89
N PHE A 8 -10.75 -2.18 6.22
CA PHE A 8 -9.56 -2.30 5.38
C PHE A 8 -9.52 -3.71 4.79
N TRP A 9 -10.37 -3.94 3.79
CA TRP A 9 -10.57 -5.23 3.13
C TRP A 9 -10.82 -6.36 4.13
N GLY A 10 -11.78 -6.16 5.03
CA GLY A 10 -12.16 -7.14 6.04
C GLY A 10 -11.37 -7.07 7.32
N ASN A 11 -10.34 -6.25 7.38
CA ASN A 11 -9.61 -5.96 8.61
C ASN A 11 -10.09 -4.64 9.18
N GLU A 12 -10.11 -4.52 10.48
CA GLU A 12 -10.43 -3.26 11.11
C GLU A 12 -9.17 -2.43 11.28
N LEU A 13 -9.18 -1.23 10.73
CA LEU A 13 -8.10 -0.27 10.88
C LEU A 13 -8.62 0.91 11.68
N THR A 14 -8.00 1.16 12.83
CA THR A 14 -8.41 2.27 13.68
C THR A 14 -7.46 3.45 13.51
N LEU A 15 -8.02 4.61 13.22
CA LEU A 15 -7.30 5.85 13.06
C LEU A 15 -7.51 6.72 14.30
N HIS A 16 -6.44 7.18 14.91
CA HIS A 16 -6.51 8.07 16.05
C HIS A 16 -5.95 9.45 15.67
N ALA A 17 -6.62 10.50 16.16
CA ALA A 17 -6.06 11.83 16.02
C ALA A 17 -4.78 11.93 16.85
N SER A 18 -3.76 12.54 16.28
CA SER A 18 -2.45 12.68 16.93
C SER A 18 -1.79 13.96 16.48
N GLU A 19 -1.05 14.58 17.38
CA GLU A 19 -0.24 15.75 17.06
C GLU A 19 1.16 15.37 16.56
N HIS A 20 1.50 14.09 16.65
CA HIS A 20 2.80 13.61 16.21
C HIS A 20 2.79 13.35 14.71
N LYS A 21 3.86 13.77 14.06
CA LYS A 21 4.09 13.43 12.65
C LYS A 21 5.00 12.23 12.57
N LEU A 22 4.76 11.39 11.57
CA LEU A 22 5.63 10.25 11.30
C LEU A 22 6.90 10.73 10.58
N ASP A 23 8.03 10.25 11.07
CA ASP A 23 9.29 10.41 10.35
C ASP A 23 9.48 9.18 9.46
N ASN A 24 9.52 9.42 8.16
CA ASN A 24 9.72 8.35 7.19
C ASN A 24 11.16 8.35 6.70
N GLU A 25 11.73 7.15 6.61
CA GLU A 25 13.06 6.94 6.05
C GLU A 25 12.95 6.02 4.85
N ARG A 26 13.85 6.18 3.88
CA ARG A 26 13.96 5.28 2.75
C ARG A 26 14.98 4.19 3.05
N HIS A 27 14.62 2.95 2.73
CA HIS A 27 15.48 1.80 2.93
C HIS A 27 15.55 0.99 1.64
N ASP A 28 16.75 0.53 1.30
CA ASP A 28 16.90 -0.42 0.21
C ASP A 28 16.58 -1.81 0.73
N VAL A 29 15.53 -2.40 0.22
CA VAL A 29 15.14 -3.77 0.55
C VAL A 29 14.90 -4.54 -0.73
N ASP A 30 15.57 -5.66 -0.85
CA ASP A 30 15.49 -6.52 -2.02
C ASP A 30 15.73 -5.71 -3.30
N MET A 31 14.74 -5.56 -4.15
CA MET A 31 14.88 -4.84 -5.42
C MET A 31 14.16 -3.49 -5.38
N GLY A 32 13.95 -2.93 -4.21
CA GLY A 32 13.22 -1.69 -4.06
C GLY A 32 13.81 -0.77 -3.02
N ASN A 33 13.50 0.50 -3.15
CA ASN A 33 13.79 1.53 -2.16
C ASN A 33 12.46 1.96 -1.59
N VAL A 34 12.22 1.64 -0.31
CA VAL A 34 10.90 1.84 0.30
C VAL A 34 10.97 2.79 1.48
N SER A 35 9.86 3.47 1.72
CA SER A 35 9.70 4.31 2.91
C SER A 35 9.37 3.46 4.13
N VAL A 36 9.93 3.80 5.26
CA VAL A 36 9.74 3.10 6.53
C VAL A 36 9.45 4.15 7.62
N PRO A 37 8.45 3.97 8.49
CA PRO A 37 7.56 2.81 8.53
C PRO A 37 6.48 2.84 7.45
N HIS A 38 5.96 1.68 7.12
CA HIS A 38 4.78 1.55 6.29
C HIS A 38 3.97 0.34 6.76
N PHE A 39 2.72 0.27 6.31
CA PHE A 39 1.89 -0.91 6.50
C PHE A 39 1.08 -1.11 5.23
N GLY A 40 0.42 -2.25 5.12
CA GLY A 40 -0.29 -2.47 3.89
C GLY A 40 -1.13 -3.73 3.87
N VAL A 41 -1.51 -4.12 2.67
CA VAL A 41 -2.39 -5.26 2.46
C VAL A 41 -2.00 -6.01 1.20
N HIS A 42 -2.16 -7.33 1.27
CA HIS A 42 -2.01 -8.22 0.13
C HIS A 42 -3.41 -8.50 -0.42
N LEU A 43 -3.66 -8.09 -1.65
CA LEU A 43 -4.98 -8.22 -2.28
C LEU A 43 -4.98 -9.30 -3.34
N SER A 44 -6.18 -9.81 -3.67
CA SER A 44 -6.35 -10.59 -4.88
C SER A 44 -6.09 -9.70 -6.09
N ARG A 45 -5.80 -10.31 -7.23
CA ARG A 45 -5.63 -9.55 -8.48
C ARG A 45 -6.87 -8.70 -8.77
N LYS A 46 -8.04 -9.24 -8.54
CA LYS A 46 -9.30 -8.53 -8.78
C LYS A 46 -9.40 -7.27 -7.93
N ASP A 47 -9.16 -7.39 -6.63
CA ASP A 47 -9.26 -6.25 -5.71
C ASP A 47 -8.14 -5.24 -5.96
N PHE A 48 -6.95 -5.72 -6.28
CA PHE A 48 -5.80 -4.87 -6.59
C PHE A 48 -6.08 -4.00 -7.81
N ASP A 49 -6.59 -4.61 -8.88
CA ASP A 49 -6.90 -3.86 -10.11
C ASP A 49 -8.06 -2.91 -9.89
N ALA A 50 -9.07 -3.31 -9.10
CA ALA A 50 -10.18 -2.44 -8.76
C ALA A 50 -9.71 -1.20 -7.99
N LEU A 51 -8.77 -1.39 -7.05
CA LEU A 51 -8.21 -0.27 -6.31
C LEU A 51 -7.43 0.67 -7.22
N LYS A 52 -6.61 0.13 -8.12
CA LYS A 52 -5.89 0.96 -9.10
C LYS A 52 -6.85 1.82 -9.90
N GLN A 53 -7.98 1.25 -10.32
CA GLN A 53 -8.99 2.00 -11.07
C GLN A 53 -9.61 3.11 -10.23
N ARG A 54 -9.92 2.84 -8.96
CA ARG A 54 -10.46 3.86 -8.05
C ARG A 54 -9.48 4.99 -7.82
N LEU A 55 -8.21 4.68 -7.65
CA LEU A 55 -7.18 5.71 -7.47
C LEU A 55 -7.10 6.61 -8.70
N LYS A 56 -7.16 6.00 -9.89
CA LYS A 56 -7.17 6.73 -11.14
C LYS A 56 -8.40 7.62 -11.25
N ASP A 57 -9.58 7.07 -10.97
CA ASP A 57 -10.85 7.80 -11.08
C ASP A 57 -10.92 8.98 -10.11
N ASN A 58 -10.26 8.88 -8.96
CA ASN A 58 -10.23 9.92 -7.96
C ASN A 58 -9.03 10.87 -8.11
N GLY A 59 -8.20 10.66 -9.12
CA GLY A 59 -7.02 11.49 -9.34
C GLY A 59 -5.96 11.34 -8.27
N THR A 60 -5.98 10.26 -7.51
CA THR A 60 -4.98 10.01 -6.48
C THR A 60 -3.68 9.56 -7.12
N LYS A 61 -2.57 10.18 -6.71
CA LYS A 61 -1.26 9.85 -7.24
C LYS A 61 -0.59 8.79 -6.40
N TYR A 62 0.18 7.92 -7.05
CA TYR A 62 1.02 6.97 -6.34
C TYR A 62 2.17 7.70 -5.66
N TYR A 63 2.56 7.19 -4.50
CA TYR A 63 3.82 7.57 -3.87
C TYR A 63 4.98 6.85 -4.56
N ASP A 64 4.85 5.53 -4.73
CA ASP A 64 5.69 4.73 -5.63
C ASP A 64 4.77 4.01 -6.60
N GLU A 65 4.99 4.20 -7.89
CA GLU A 65 4.16 3.61 -8.93
C GLU A 65 4.28 2.08 -8.98
N PRO A 66 3.26 1.38 -9.52
CA PRO A 66 3.30 -0.08 -9.57
C PRO A 66 4.58 -0.62 -10.21
N TYR A 67 5.19 -1.59 -9.57
CA TYR A 67 6.39 -2.26 -10.06
C TYR A 67 6.39 -3.72 -9.62
N LEU A 68 7.21 -4.53 -10.29
CA LEU A 68 7.34 -5.95 -9.98
C LEU A 68 8.52 -6.18 -9.04
N ARG A 69 8.29 -7.02 -8.03
CA ARG A 69 9.33 -7.50 -7.13
C ARG A 69 9.47 -9.01 -7.31
N PHE A 70 10.68 -9.52 -7.07
CA PHE A 70 10.98 -10.95 -7.15
C PHE A 70 10.64 -11.55 -8.52
N LYS A 71 10.93 -10.82 -9.59
CA LYS A 71 10.62 -11.21 -10.96
C LYS A 71 11.12 -12.63 -11.28
N GLY A 72 10.26 -13.41 -11.94
CA GLY A 72 10.61 -14.74 -12.41
C GLY A 72 10.59 -15.81 -11.33
N THR A 73 10.21 -15.46 -10.11
CA THR A 73 10.12 -16.42 -9.02
C THR A 73 8.66 -16.68 -8.65
N LYS A 74 8.43 -17.69 -7.82
CA LYS A 74 7.08 -17.95 -7.32
C LYS A 74 6.56 -16.85 -6.38
N TYR A 75 7.44 -15.96 -5.95
CA TYR A 75 7.10 -14.84 -5.09
C TYR A 75 6.89 -13.54 -5.86
N GLU A 76 6.92 -13.59 -7.18
CA GLU A 76 6.73 -12.40 -8.01
C GLU A 76 5.44 -11.71 -7.61
N GLN A 77 5.52 -10.42 -7.40
CA GLN A 77 4.38 -9.62 -6.98
C GLN A 77 4.43 -8.24 -7.63
N GLU A 78 3.24 -7.69 -7.87
CA GLU A 78 3.12 -6.29 -8.25
C GLU A 78 2.81 -5.49 -7.00
N THR A 79 3.51 -4.39 -6.80
CA THR A 79 3.43 -3.58 -5.58
C THR A 79 3.36 -2.11 -5.94
N PHE A 80 2.58 -1.35 -5.21
CA PHE A 80 2.64 0.10 -5.27
C PHE A 80 2.46 0.67 -3.86
N PHE A 81 2.83 1.94 -3.70
CA PHE A 81 2.66 2.65 -2.44
C PHE A 81 1.82 3.88 -2.66
N VAL A 82 0.95 4.17 -1.71
CA VAL A 82 0.20 5.41 -1.65
C VAL A 82 0.43 6.06 -0.29
N LYS A 83 0.19 7.36 -0.24
CA LYS A 83 0.35 8.13 0.99
C LYS A 83 -1.00 8.72 1.35
N ASP A 84 -1.39 8.58 2.60
CA ASP A 84 -2.60 9.22 3.08
C ASP A 84 -2.35 10.71 3.39
N PRO A 85 -3.40 11.50 3.69
CA PRO A 85 -3.21 12.93 3.96
C PRO A 85 -2.30 13.24 5.14
N ASN A 86 -2.10 12.29 6.04
CA ASN A 86 -1.25 12.47 7.23
C ASN A 86 0.13 11.85 7.08
N GLU A 87 0.57 11.59 5.84
CA GLU A 87 1.90 11.07 5.55
C GLU A 87 2.10 9.60 5.93
N ASN A 88 1.03 8.85 6.23
CA ASN A 88 1.14 7.41 6.40
C ASN A 88 1.37 6.75 5.04
N ILE A 89 2.33 5.84 4.98
CA ILE A 89 2.68 5.14 3.75
C ILE A 89 2.01 3.76 3.77
N LEU A 90 1.25 3.46 2.73
CA LEU A 90 0.55 2.19 2.59
C LEU A 90 1.10 1.41 1.41
N GLU A 91 1.46 0.15 1.66
CA GLU A 91 1.89 -0.79 0.63
C GLU A 91 0.72 -1.64 0.19
N ILE A 92 0.47 -1.67 -1.11
CA ILE A 92 -0.58 -2.49 -1.70
C ILE A 92 0.09 -3.46 -2.67
N LYS A 93 -0.17 -4.75 -2.53
CA LYS A 93 0.48 -5.74 -3.38
C LYS A 93 -0.41 -6.91 -3.72
N THR A 94 -0.05 -7.60 -4.79
CA THR A 94 -0.70 -8.84 -5.21
C THR A 94 0.34 -9.79 -5.81
N LEU A 95 0.22 -11.09 -5.53
CA LEU A 95 1.09 -12.09 -6.12
C LEU A 95 0.67 -12.32 -7.57
N THR A 96 1.61 -12.24 -8.50
CA THR A 96 1.31 -12.44 -9.92
C THR A 96 1.27 -13.92 -10.27
N ALA A 97 2.03 -14.74 -9.56
CA ALA A 97 2.04 -16.20 -9.79
C ALA A 97 0.79 -16.88 -9.23
N ASN A 98 0.11 -16.25 -8.30
CA ASN A 98 -1.09 -16.76 -7.61
C ASN A 98 -2.03 -15.59 -7.37
N PRO A 99 -2.72 -15.11 -8.43
CA PRO A 99 -3.43 -13.83 -8.36
C PRO A 99 -4.70 -13.82 -7.52
N ASP A 100 -5.15 -14.93 -7.04
CA ASP A 100 -6.40 -14.99 -6.24
C ASP A 100 -6.16 -14.88 -4.75
#